data_954f5d1ccd4fdefe6b68d81ac0406082
#
_entry.id   954f5d1ccd4fdefe6b68d81ac0406082
#
_cell.length_a   1.000
_cell.length_b   1.000
_cell.length_c   1.000
_cell.angle_alpha   90.00
_cell.angle_beta   90.00
_cell.angle_gamma   90.00
#
_symmetry.space_group_name_H-M   'P 1'
#
loop_
_entity.id
_entity.type
_entity.pdbx_description
1 polymer ?
#
loop_
_entity_poly.entity_id
_entity_poly.type
_entity_poly.pdbx_seq_one_letter_code
_entity_poly.pdbx_strand_id
1 'polypeptide(L)'
;MNTQSSVTESVVRNHLQAFLEQKGVAAIVDDYDETARFHSEARTYHGKQEIGGFFVDFIGSLPAGAIERFALRTLRVDGSIAYITWSVGSEIPLGTDTFVIGNGKIVSQTFAMYAAPVQ
;
A
#
# COMPACT_ATOMS: atom_id res chain seq x y z
N MET A 1 -24.33 9.82 -3.40
CA MET A 1 -23.14 9.06 -3.01
C MET A 1 -22.41 8.60 -4.26
N ASN A 2 -21.10 8.75 -4.27
CA ASN A 2 -20.29 8.33 -5.42
C ASN A 2 -19.92 6.84 -5.25
N THR A 3 -20.54 5.99 -6.09
CA THR A 3 -20.32 4.54 -6.04
C THR A 3 -18.85 4.18 -6.30
N GLN A 4 -18.19 4.91 -7.22
CA GLN A 4 -16.77 4.68 -7.49
C GLN A 4 -15.91 4.97 -6.26
N SER A 5 -16.21 6.06 -5.55
CA SER A 5 -15.48 6.37 -4.31
C SER A 5 -15.67 5.28 -3.26
N SER A 6 -16.88 4.72 -3.15
CA SER A 6 -17.13 3.62 -2.21
C SER A 6 -16.33 2.37 -2.56
N VAL A 7 -16.26 2.02 -3.83
CA VAL A 7 -15.46 0.88 -4.30
C VAL A 7 -13.99 1.13 -4.02
N THR A 8 -13.50 2.32 -4.36
CA THR A 8 -12.10 2.69 -4.13
C THR A 8 -11.74 2.56 -2.66
N GLU A 9 -12.57 3.11 -1.77
CA GLU A 9 -12.30 3.03 -0.34
C GLU A 9 -12.27 1.59 0.14
N SER A 10 -13.21 0.76 -0.31
CA SER A 10 -13.26 -0.66 0.05
C SER A 10 -11.99 -1.40 -0.36
N VAL A 11 -11.54 -1.19 -1.59
CA VAL A 11 -10.34 -1.86 -2.08
C VAL A 11 -9.12 -1.48 -1.25
N VAL A 12 -8.95 -0.18 -0.98
CA VAL A 12 -7.80 0.31 -0.21
C VAL A 12 -7.84 -0.21 1.22
N ARG A 13 -9.02 -0.18 1.87
CA ARG A 13 -9.12 -0.69 3.24
C ARG A 13 -8.86 -2.19 3.31
N ASN A 14 -9.35 -2.97 2.35
CA ASN A 14 -9.07 -4.41 2.29
C ASN A 14 -7.58 -4.67 2.09
N HIS A 15 -6.93 -3.87 1.26
CA HIS A 15 -5.49 -3.99 1.01
C HIS A 15 -4.70 -3.72 2.30
N LEU A 16 -5.03 -2.63 3.00
CA LEU A 16 -4.36 -2.31 4.27
C LEU A 16 -4.61 -3.39 5.30
N GLN A 17 -5.83 -3.93 5.37
CA GLN A 17 -6.16 -4.98 6.32
C GLN A 17 -5.36 -6.25 6.04
N ALA A 18 -5.21 -6.64 4.77
CA ALA A 18 -4.42 -7.82 4.41
C ALA A 18 -2.97 -7.68 4.88
N PHE A 19 -2.41 -6.46 4.74
CA PHE A 19 -1.07 -6.17 5.21
C PHE A 19 -0.99 -6.21 6.75
N LEU A 20 -1.89 -5.48 7.41
CA LEU A 20 -1.84 -5.32 8.88
C LEU A 20 -2.18 -6.61 9.63
N GLU A 21 -3.05 -7.44 9.08
CA GLU A 21 -3.40 -8.72 9.67
C GLU A 21 -2.45 -9.83 9.27
N GLN A 22 -1.39 -9.47 8.53
CA GLN A 22 -0.34 -10.41 8.13
C GLN A 22 -0.91 -11.63 7.41
N LYS A 23 -1.82 -11.38 6.46
CA LYS A 23 -2.48 -12.46 5.70
C LYS A 23 -1.56 -13.08 4.64
N GLY A 24 -0.38 -12.50 4.43
CA GLY A 24 0.61 -13.01 3.50
C GLY A 24 0.61 -12.26 2.17
N VAL A 25 1.71 -12.41 1.43
CA VAL A 25 1.91 -11.69 0.18
C VAL A 25 0.84 -12.06 -0.85
N ALA A 26 0.43 -13.33 -0.92
CA ALA A 26 -0.62 -13.74 -1.86
C ALA A 26 -1.92 -12.98 -1.63
N ALA A 27 -2.32 -12.78 -0.37
CA ALA A 27 -3.52 -12.01 -0.05
C ALA A 27 -3.36 -10.54 -0.41
N ILE A 28 -2.16 -9.98 -0.19
CA ILE A 28 -1.88 -8.59 -0.52
C ILE A 28 -1.98 -8.35 -2.04
N VAL A 29 -1.35 -9.21 -2.84
CA VAL A 29 -1.34 -9.02 -4.29
C VAL A 29 -2.68 -9.34 -4.94
N ASP A 30 -3.57 -10.04 -4.24
CA ASP A 30 -4.90 -10.34 -4.76
C ASP A 30 -5.72 -9.08 -5.04
N ASP A 31 -5.40 -7.97 -4.39
CA ASP A 31 -6.07 -6.69 -4.60
C ASP A 31 -5.60 -5.97 -5.87
N TYR A 32 -4.59 -6.48 -6.56
CA TYR A 32 -4.02 -5.84 -7.74
C TYR A 32 -4.55 -6.46 -9.03
N ASP A 33 -4.71 -5.60 -10.04
CA ASP A 33 -4.97 -6.08 -11.40
C ASP A 33 -3.75 -6.83 -11.92
N GLU A 34 -3.97 -7.75 -12.86
CA GLU A 34 -2.87 -8.55 -13.45
C GLU A 34 -1.81 -7.68 -14.09
N THR A 35 -2.19 -6.52 -14.63
CA THR A 35 -1.27 -5.61 -15.31
C THR A 35 -0.94 -4.37 -14.49
N ALA A 36 -1.17 -4.42 -13.17
CA ALA A 36 -0.95 -3.27 -12.31
C ALA A 36 0.49 -2.77 -12.37
N ARG A 37 0.65 -1.47 -12.12
CA ARG A 37 1.95 -0.81 -12.04
C ARG A 37 2.13 -0.23 -10.66
N PHE A 38 3.27 -0.54 -10.04
CA PHE A 38 3.61 -0.05 -8.71
C PHE A 38 4.91 0.74 -8.83
N HIS A 39 4.85 2.03 -8.52
CA HIS A 39 5.97 2.95 -8.69
C HIS A 39 6.59 3.27 -7.33
N SER A 40 7.86 2.92 -7.14
CA SER A 40 8.62 3.30 -5.96
C SER A 40 9.71 4.26 -6.37
N GLU A 41 10.45 4.78 -5.40
CA GLU A 41 11.59 5.64 -5.70
C GLU A 41 12.68 4.88 -6.47
N ALA A 42 12.80 3.58 -6.24
CA ALA A 42 13.86 2.78 -6.86
C ALA A 42 13.49 2.32 -8.26
N ARG A 43 12.25 1.93 -8.49
CA ARG A 43 11.83 1.38 -9.78
C ARG A 43 10.32 1.25 -9.87
N THR A 44 9.85 0.87 -11.07
CA THR A 44 8.46 0.49 -11.30
C THR A 44 8.38 -1.03 -11.37
N TYR A 45 7.41 -1.60 -10.67
CA TYR A 45 7.12 -3.03 -10.66
C TYR A 45 5.90 -3.28 -11.54
N HIS A 46 5.97 -4.29 -12.40
CA HIS A 46 4.94 -4.59 -13.39
C HIS A 46 4.27 -5.92 -13.06
N GLY A 47 2.96 -5.88 -12.78
CA GLY A 47 2.16 -7.07 -12.55
C GLY A 47 2.31 -7.66 -11.17
N LYS A 48 1.45 -8.65 -10.88
CA LYS A 48 1.35 -9.22 -9.54
C LYS A 48 2.64 -9.89 -9.07
N GLN A 49 3.37 -10.55 -9.98
CA GLN A 49 4.56 -11.27 -9.58
C GLN A 49 5.65 -10.32 -9.11
N GLU A 50 5.92 -9.25 -9.86
CA GLU A 50 6.93 -8.28 -9.45
C GLU A 50 6.50 -7.51 -8.21
N ILE A 51 5.22 -7.12 -8.14
CA ILE A 51 4.69 -6.43 -6.97
C ILE A 51 4.79 -7.33 -5.73
N GLY A 52 4.50 -8.63 -5.90
CA GLY A 52 4.68 -9.59 -4.82
C GLY A 52 6.11 -9.64 -4.32
N GLY A 53 7.08 -9.60 -5.23
CA GLY A 53 8.50 -9.53 -4.86
C GLY A 53 8.82 -8.29 -4.04
N PHE A 54 8.25 -7.15 -4.41
CA PHE A 54 8.40 -5.93 -3.62
C PHE A 54 7.91 -6.16 -2.18
N PHE A 55 6.73 -6.75 -2.01
CA PHE A 55 6.16 -6.94 -0.67
C PHE A 55 6.94 -7.96 0.16
N VAL A 56 7.49 -9.00 -0.47
CA VAL A 56 8.38 -9.92 0.24
C VAL A 56 9.55 -9.16 0.85
N ASP A 57 10.21 -8.33 0.05
CA ASP A 57 11.36 -7.56 0.52
C ASP A 57 10.97 -6.49 1.52
N PHE A 58 9.87 -5.79 1.26
CA PHE A 58 9.40 -4.72 2.14
C PHE A 58 9.05 -5.25 3.52
N ILE A 59 8.24 -6.31 3.58
CA ILE A 59 7.84 -6.92 4.85
C ILE A 59 9.06 -7.45 5.58
N GLY A 60 9.99 -8.09 4.85
CA GLY A 60 11.20 -8.64 5.44
C GLY A 60 12.15 -7.58 6.00
N SER A 61 12.04 -6.34 5.52
CA SER A 61 12.90 -5.23 5.96
C SER A 61 12.31 -4.42 7.10
N LEU A 62 11.04 -4.65 7.46
CA LEU A 62 10.41 -3.87 8.52
C LEU A 62 11.03 -4.17 9.87
N PRO A 63 11.20 -3.14 10.73
CA PRO A 63 11.72 -3.37 12.08
C PRO A 63 10.76 -4.22 12.90
N ALA A 64 11.30 -4.88 13.91
CA ALA A 64 10.50 -5.71 14.82
C ALA A 64 9.39 -4.86 15.44
N GLY A 65 8.17 -5.39 15.48
CA GLY A 65 7.02 -4.70 16.04
C GLY A 65 6.46 -3.58 15.15
N ALA A 66 6.87 -3.51 13.88
CA ALA A 66 6.42 -2.45 12.98
C ALA A 66 4.91 -2.45 12.78
N ILE A 67 4.32 -3.63 12.63
CA ILE A 67 2.87 -3.73 12.40
C ILE A 67 2.09 -3.12 13.57
N GLU A 68 2.53 -3.38 14.80
CA GLU A 68 1.86 -2.87 16.01
C GLU A 68 2.00 -1.36 16.16
N ARG A 69 3.04 -0.78 15.54
CA ARG A 69 3.30 0.66 15.60
C ARG A 69 2.83 1.40 14.35
N PHE A 70 2.23 0.67 13.39
CA PHE A 70 1.70 1.28 12.18
C PHE A 70 0.50 2.17 12.53
N ALA A 71 0.48 3.37 11.96
CA ALA A 71 -0.64 4.30 12.11
C ALA A 71 -1.02 4.86 10.75
N LEU A 72 -2.27 4.61 10.34
CA LEU A 72 -2.84 5.28 9.17
C LEU A 72 -3.19 6.70 9.58
N ARG A 73 -2.58 7.68 8.94
CA ARG A 73 -2.74 9.09 9.34
C ARG A 73 -3.76 9.82 8.49
N THR A 74 -3.80 9.53 7.22
CA THR A 74 -4.69 10.18 6.25
C THR A 74 -5.24 9.13 5.31
N LEU A 75 -6.52 9.22 5.02
CA LEU A 75 -7.15 8.49 3.91
C LEU A 75 -8.08 9.45 3.22
N ARG A 76 -7.79 9.77 1.96
CA ARG A 76 -8.64 10.62 1.12
C ARG A 76 -9.00 9.86 -0.13
N VAL A 77 -10.28 9.88 -0.48
CA VAL A 77 -10.80 9.17 -1.64
C VAL A 77 -11.55 10.16 -2.51
N ASP A 78 -11.25 10.15 -3.80
CA ASP A 78 -11.94 10.97 -4.79
C ASP A 78 -12.07 10.14 -6.06
N GLY A 79 -13.28 9.62 -6.31
CA GLY A 79 -13.54 8.77 -7.46
C GLY A 79 -12.68 7.51 -7.42
N SER A 80 -11.87 7.32 -8.46
CA SER A 80 -11.02 6.14 -8.59
C SER A 80 -9.66 6.29 -7.90
N ILE A 81 -9.41 7.43 -7.26
CA ILE A 81 -8.10 7.71 -6.65
C ILE A 81 -8.23 7.75 -5.13
N ALA A 82 -7.29 7.11 -4.44
CA ALA A 82 -7.15 7.20 -2.99
C ALA A 82 -5.73 7.59 -2.64
N TYR A 83 -5.59 8.42 -1.63
CA TYR A 83 -4.31 8.89 -1.12
C TYR A 83 -4.24 8.58 0.36
N ILE A 84 -3.15 7.94 0.79
CA ILE A 84 -2.93 7.69 2.21
C ILE A 84 -1.59 8.22 2.66
N THR A 85 -1.52 8.60 3.93
CA THR A 85 -0.25 8.78 4.62
C THR A 85 -0.27 7.91 5.87
N TRP A 86 0.90 7.45 6.26
CA TRP A 86 1.03 6.54 7.39
C TRP A 86 2.40 6.71 8.04
N SER A 87 2.56 6.10 9.21
CA SER A 87 3.85 6.12 9.92
C SER A 87 4.01 4.81 10.69
N VAL A 88 5.25 4.50 11.05
CA VAL A 88 5.60 3.37 11.90
C VAL A 88 6.53 3.88 12.98
N GLY A 89 5.97 4.19 14.16
CA GLY A 89 6.74 4.72 15.26
C GLY A 89 7.57 5.92 14.83
N SER A 90 8.76 6.06 15.40
CA SER A 90 9.71 7.11 15.02
C SER A 90 10.66 6.63 13.91
N GLU A 91 10.67 5.33 13.60
CA GLU A 91 11.57 4.76 12.60
C GLU A 91 11.14 5.16 11.19
N ILE A 92 9.83 5.19 10.92
CA ILE A 92 9.29 5.60 9.62
C ILE A 92 8.25 6.69 9.91
N PRO A 93 8.68 7.95 10.03
CA PRO A 93 7.75 9.02 10.41
C PRO A 93 6.77 9.39 9.30
N LEU A 94 7.06 9.01 8.04
CA LEU A 94 6.14 9.31 6.94
C LEU A 94 6.25 8.28 5.83
N GLY A 95 5.12 7.68 5.49
CA GLY A 95 4.94 6.93 4.26
C GLY A 95 3.75 7.50 3.51
N THR A 96 3.78 7.44 2.18
CA THR A 96 2.66 7.89 1.35
C THR A 96 2.42 6.89 0.24
N ASP A 97 1.16 6.69 -0.08
CA ASP A 97 0.75 5.89 -1.22
C ASP A 97 -0.40 6.58 -1.93
N THR A 98 -0.41 6.49 -3.26
CA THR A 98 -1.57 6.88 -4.06
C THR A 98 -2.00 5.66 -4.84
N PHE A 99 -3.30 5.37 -4.82
CA PHE A 99 -3.88 4.21 -5.49
C PHE A 99 -4.82 4.68 -6.57
N VAL A 100 -4.79 4.01 -7.72
CA VAL A 100 -5.79 4.18 -8.78
C VAL A 100 -6.51 2.84 -8.91
N ILE A 101 -7.84 2.88 -8.82
CA ILE A 101 -8.67 1.69 -8.81
C ILE A 101 -9.44 1.59 -10.12
N GLY A 102 -9.39 0.42 -10.74
CA GLY A 102 -10.18 0.12 -11.94
C GLY A 102 -10.80 -1.26 -11.81
N ASN A 103 -12.10 -1.37 -12.06
CA ASN A 103 -12.85 -2.63 -11.98
C ASN A 103 -12.63 -3.36 -10.64
N GLY A 104 -12.59 -2.59 -9.55
CA GLY A 104 -12.47 -3.17 -8.22
C GLY A 104 -11.08 -3.67 -7.86
N LYS A 105 -10.06 -3.32 -8.64
CA LYS A 105 -8.67 -3.73 -8.39
C LYS A 105 -7.76 -2.52 -8.45
N ILE A 106 -6.59 -2.63 -7.81
CA ILE A 106 -5.56 -1.60 -7.91
C ILE A 106 -4.90 -1.74 -9.27
N VAL A 107 -5.00 -0.71 -10.10
CA VAL A 107 -4.38 -0.74 -11.44
C VAL A 107 -3.08 0.06 -11.46
N SER A 108 -2.91 0.99 -10.53
CA SER A 108 -1.67 1.75 -10.42
C SER A 108 -1.52 2.23 -8.97
N GLN A 109 -0.27 2.30 -8.52
CA GLN A 109 0.03 2.77 -7.16
C GLN A 109 1.38 3.45 -7.17
N THR A 110 1.51 4.51 -6.38
CA THR A 110 2.80 5.09 -6.07
C THR A 110 3.10 4.89 -4.60
N PHE A 111 4.37 4.82 -4.25
CA PHE A 111 4.81 4.59 -2.88
C PHE A 111 6.10 5.33 -2.63
N ALA A 112 6.16 6.02 -1.51
CA ALA A 112 7.39 6.62 -1.01
C ALA A 112 7.34 6.63 0.51
N MET A 113 8.50 6.51 1.14
CA MET A 113 8.58 6.64 2.59
C MET A 113 9.92 7.25 2.99
N TYR A 114 9.95 7.83 4.17
CA TYR A 114 11.16 8.31 4.80
C TYR A 114 11.44 7.44 6.02
N ALA A 115 12.60 6.81 6.05
CA ALA A 115 13.07 6.06 7.20
C ALA A 115 14.11 6.90 7.94
N ALA A 116 13.86 7.14 9.23
CA ALA A 116 14.78 7.97 10.02
C ALA A 116 16.12 7.26 10.18
N PRO A 117 17.24 7.99 10.15
CA PRO A 117 18.54 7.38 10.37
C PRO A 117 18.62 6.72 11.75
N VAL A 118 19.34 5.59 11.81
CA VAL A 118 19.63 4.93 13.07
C VAL A 118 20.70 5.74 13.80
N GLN A 119 20.46 6.04 15.07
CA GLN A 119 21.38 6.81 15.91
C GLN A 119 22.35 5.89 16.63
#